data_66d0188d0f8a0aad48989fc40589a539
#
_entry.id   66d0188d0f8a0aad48989fc40589a539
#
_cell.length_a   1.000
_cell.length_b   1.000
_cell.length_c   1.000
_cell.angle_alpha   90.00
_cell.angle_beta   90.00
_cell.angle_gamma   90.00
#
_symmetry.space_group_name_H-M   'P 1'
#
loop_
_entity.id
_entity.type
_entity.pdbx_description
1 polymer ?
#
loop_
_entity_poly.entity_id
_entity_poly.type
_entity_poly.pdbx_seq_one_letter_code
_entity_poly.pdbx_strand_id
1 'polypeptide(L)'
;SLRLAATHDRMLEARRLATMARSFDLEMEIISPAEAKVLFPLIEQKGLQGAAYIPSDGYVDPASLCQAIASAARAQGADIRQGVEVTDFTIHGGRITHVETTAGKYEAQNVILATGMWSREIGAKLGIRVPACAVEHQYIVTESTGNEIGHYPTLRDPERLVYYKPDVGGRLVIGGYEEG
;
A
#
# COMPACT_ATOMS: atom_id res chain seq x y z
N SER A 1 12.99 -2.34 -2.28
CA SER A 1 12.41 -3.31 -1.32
C SER A 1 13.13 -4.66 -1.39
N LEU A 2 13.01 -5.42 -0.31
CA LEU A 2 13.59 -6.76 -0.16
C LEU A 2 12.47 -7.74 0.17
N ARG A 3 12.35 -8.84 -0.61
CA ARG A 3 11.38 -9.90 -0.38
C ARG A 3 12.12 -11.21 -0.14
N LEU A 4 12.03 -11.74 1.08
CA LEU A 4 12.72 -12.96 1.48
C LEU A 4 12.08 -14.20 0.85
N ALA A 5 12.89 -15.22 0.63
CA ALA A 5 12.46 -16.52 0.17
C ALA A 5 13.13 -17.61 1.02
N ALA A 6 12.35 -18.28 1.86
CA ALA A 6 12.82 -19.34 2.74
C ALA A 6 12.59 -20.75 2.14
N THR A 7 11.69 -20.89 1.18
CA THR A 7 11.36 -22.17 0.55
C THR A 7 11.75 -22.19 -0.93
N HIS A 8 11.83 -23.41 -1.49
CA HIS A 8 12.08 -23.59 -2.93
C HIS A 8 11.00 -22.92 -3.78
N ASP A 9 9.74 -23.05 -3.38
CA ASP A 9 8.60 -22.50 -4.11
C ASP A 9 8.64 -20.97 -4.11
N ARG A 10 9.03 -20.34 -3.01
CA ARG A 10 9.24 -18.88 -2.95
C ARG A 10 10.40 -18.41 -3.82
N MET A 11 11.46 -19.22 -3.93
CA MET A 11 12.55 -18.91 -4.87
C MET A 11 12.12 -19.04 -6.32
N LEU A 12 11.28 -20.01 -6.67
CA LEU A 12 10.69 -20.12 -8.01
C LEU A 12 9.78 -18.92 -8.30
N GLU A 13 8.94 -18.53 -7.36
CA GLU A 13 8.10 -17.33 -7.47
C GLU A 13 8.97 -16.08 -7.68
N ALA A 14 9.99 -15.87 -6.85
CA ALA A 14 10.88 -14.73 -6.94
C ALA A 14 11.57 -14.64 -8.33
N ARG A 15 12.07 -15.75 -8.85
CA ARG A 15 12.69 -15.81 -10.20
C ARG A 15 11.69 -15.51 -11.31
N ARG A 16 10.45 -16.01 -11.18
CA ARG A 16 9.37 -15.72 -12.14
C ARG A 16 9.01 -14.23 -12.11
N LEU A 17 8.91 -13.62 -10.94
CA LEU A 17 8.64 -12.19 -10.77
C LEU A 17 9.79 -11.36 -11.36
N ALA A 18 11.05 -11.72 -11.11
CA ALA A 18 12.21 -11.04 -11.70
C ALA A 18 12.23 -11.13 -13.22
N THR A 19 11.80 -12.25 -13.79
CA THR A 19 11.66 -12.40 -15.25
C THR A 19 10.55 -11.50 -15.79
N MET A 20 9.42 -11.44 -15.10
CA MET A 20 8.29 -10.59 -15.48
C MET A 20 8.59 -9.09 -15.31
N ALA A 21 9.34 -8.72 -14.27
CA ALA A 21 9.75 -7.34 -14.00
C ALA A 21 10.50 -6.70 -15.20
N ARG A 22 11.30 -7.48 -15.91
CA ARG A 22 12.01 -7.03 -17.13
C ARG A 22 11.06 -6.55 -18.24
N SER A 23 9.86 -7.11 -18.34
CA SER A 23 8.87 -6.69 -19.34
C SER A 23 8.27 -5.32 -19.04
N PHE A 24 8.51 -4.78 -17.85
CA PHE A 24 8.08 -3.46 -17.40
C PHE A 24 9.25 -2.51 -17.15
N ASP A 25 10.46 -2.87 -17.60
CA ASP A 25 11.69 -2.12 -17.33
C ASP A 25 11.95 -1.88 -15.84
N LEU A 26 11.48 -2.82 -14.99
CA LEU A 26 11.72 -2.79 -13.56
C LEU A 26 12.94 -3.65 -13.22
N GLU A 27 13.95 -3.03 -12.63
CA GLU A 27 15.11 -3.72 -12.12
C GLU A 27 14.74 -4.54 -10.88
N MET A 28 14.86 -5.87 -10.98
CA MET A 28 14.64 -6.81 -9.89
C MET A 28 15.73 -7.87 -9.93
N GLU A 29 16.48 -7.95 -8.86
CA GLU A 29 17.60 -8.87 -8.70
C GLU A 29 17.24 -10.03 -7.80
N ILE A 30 17.77 -11.22 -8.12
CA ILE A 30 17.73 -12.37 -7.22
C ILE A 30 19.08 -12.43 -6.51
N ILE A 31 19.06 -12.26 -5.21
CA ILE A 31 20.26 -12.17 -4.37
C ILE A 31 20.35 -13.32 -3.36
N SER A 32 21.56 -13.59 -2.93
CA SER A 32 21.85 -14.59 -1.89
C SER A 32 21.41 -14.14 -0.48
N PRO A 33 21.28 -15.06 0.49
CA PRO A 33 21.04 -14.69 1.88
C PRO A 33 22.11 -13.77 2.47
N ALA A 34 23.37 -13.92 2.04
CA ALA A 34 24.48 -13.08 2.49
C ALA A 34 24.33 -11.63 1.99
N GLU A 35 24.01 -11.45 0.71
CA GLU A 35 23.75 -10.13 0.14
C GLU A 35 22.52 -9.47 0.77
N ALA A 36 21.44 -10.25 1.01
CA ALA A 36 20.27 -9.76 1.72
C ALA A 36 20.61 -9.28 3.15
N LYS A 37 21.49 -9.99 3.85
CA LYS A 37 22.00 -9.60 5.17
C LYS A 37 22.81 -8.30 5.14
N VAL A 38 23.55 -8.05 4.07
CA VAL A 38 24.28 -6.78 3.90
C VAL A 38 23.30 -5.62 3.75
N LEU A 39 22.23 -5.80 2.97
CA LEU A 39 21.20 -4.77 2.73
C LEU A 39 20.31 -4.54 3.98
N PHE A 40 20.04 -5.59 4.74
CA PHE A 40 19.21 -5.52 5.94
C PHE A 40 19.86 -6.34 7.08
N PRO A 41 20.79 -5.75 7.84
CA PRO A 41 21.61 -6.46 8.83
C PRO A 41 20.84 -7.15 9.96
N LEU A 42 19.59 -6.81 10.18
CA LEU A 42 18.77 -7.38 11.25
C LEU A 42 18.12 -8.73 10.88
N ILE A 43 18.21 -9.20 9.63
CA ILE A 43 17.66 -10.50 9.26
C ILE A 43 18.53 -11.66 9.73
N GLU A 44 17.89 -12.79 10.04
CA GLU A 44 18.57 -14.06 10.26
C GLU A 44 18.68 -14.80 8.92
N GLN A 45 19.91 -15.22 8.56
CA GLN A 45 20.15 -15.90 7.28
C GLN A 45 19.76 -17.39 7.32
N LYS A 46 19.77 -17.99 8.51
CA LYS A 46 19.50 -19.44 8.66
C LYS A 46 18.09 -19.76 8.16
N GLY A 47 18.02 -20.67 7.21
CA GLY A 47 16.77 -21.10 6.59
C GLY A 47 16.32 -20.25 5.40
N LEU A 48 17.05 -19.18 5.04
CA LEU A 48 16.80 -18.46 3.80
C LEU A 48 17.48 -19.16 2.60
N GLN A 49 16.82 -19.19 1.48
CA GLN A 49 17.38 -19.63 0.18
C GLN A 49 17.85 -18.46 -0.68
N GLY A 50 17.31 -17.27 -0.45
CA GLY A 50 17.64 -16.05 -1.14
C GLY A 50 16.60 -14.96 -0.91
N ALA A 51 16.67 -13.94 -1.73
CA ALA A 51 15.69 -12.86 -1.75
C ALA A 51 15.55 -12.26 -3.15
N ALA A 52 14.42 -11.59 -3.40
CA ALA A 52 14.27 -10.67 -4.50
C ALA A 52 14.49 -9.24 -3.98
N TYR A 53 15.32 -8.47 -4.69
CA TYR A 53 15.64 -7.09 -4.38
C TYR A 53 15.25 -6.15 -5.51
N ILE A 54 14.57 -5.07 -5.19
CA ILE A 54 14.22 -3.99 -6.10
C ILE A 54 14.88 -2.72 -5.59
N PRO A 55 16.00 -2.27 -6.20
CA PRO A 55 16.76 -1.12 -5.71
C PRO A 55 15.98 0.20 -5.82
N SER A 56 15.17 0.36 -6.85
CA SER A 56 14.38 1.57 -7.12
C SER A 56 13.09 1.67 -6.29
N ASP A 57 12.72 0.63 -5.54
CA ASP A 57 11.53 0.64 -4.69
C ASP A 57 11.82 1.34 -3.35
N GLY A 58 10.78 1.88 -2.74
CA GLY A 58 10.91 2.63 -1.51
C GLY A 58 9.65 2.63 -0.66
N TYR A 59 9.58 3.59 0.25
CA TYR A 59 8.42 3.83 1.08
C TYR A 59 8.17 5.33 1.21
N VAL A 60 6.96 5.68 1.56
CA VAL A 60 6.51 7.05 1.71
C VAL A 60 5.61 7.16 2.94
N ASP A 61 5.57 8.33 3.55
CA ASP A 61 4.53 8.65 4.52
C ASP A 61 3.20 8.87 3.79
N PRO A 62 2.15 8.05 4.07
CA PRO A 62 0.90 8.09 3.33
C PRO A 62 0.18 9.42 3.46
N ALA A 63 0.23 10.04 4.65
CA ALA A 63 -0.45 11.31 4.90
C ALA A 63 0.21 12.44 4.12
N SER A 64 1.53 12.51 4.14
CA SER A 64 2.30 13.51 3.38
C SER A 64 2.10 13.36 1.88
N LEU A 65 2.08 12.13 1.36
CA LEU A 65 1.80 11.86 -0.05
C LEU A 65 0.38 12.32 -0.43
N CYS A 66 -0.61 11.99 0.36
CA CYS A 66 -1.99 12.39 0.13
C CYS A 66 -2.12 13.92 0.10
N GLN A 67 -1.49 14.63 1.05
CA GLN A 67 -1.49 16.08 1.10
C GLN A 67 -0.76 16.72 -0.09
N ALA A 68 0.35 16.14 -0.53
CA ALA A 68 1.08 16.63 -1.70
C ALA A 68 0.24 16.52 -2.98
N ILE A 69 -0.42 15.36 -3.19
CA ILE A 69 -1.31 15.14 -4.34
C ILE A 69 -2.51 16.07 -4.27
N ALA A 70 -3.13 16.23 -3.10
CA ALA A 70 -4.26 17.15 -2.93
C ALA A 70 -3.86 18.62 -3.19
N SER A 71 -2.67 19.03 -2.76
CA SER A 71 -2.15 20.35 -3.02
C SER A 71 -1.91 20.59 -4.51
N ALA A 72 -1.32 19.63 -5.20
CA ALA A 72 -1.12 19.70 -6.64
C ALA A 72 -2.45 19.75 -7.42
N ALA A 73 -3.45 18.98 -7.00
CA ALA A 73 -4.78 19.01 -7.60
C ALA A 73 -5.46 20.37 -7.41
N ARG A 74 -5.39 20.96 -6.22
CA ARG A 74 -5.92 22.30 -5.96
C ARG A 74 -5.24 23.37 -6.83
N ALA A 75 -3.94 23.27 -7.02
CA ALA A 75 -3.18 24.18 -7.89
C ALA A 75 -3.64 24.09 -9.36
N GLN A 76 -4.26 23.00 -9.75
CA GLN A 76 -4.86 22.79 -11.07
C GLN A 76 -6.37 23.09 -11.10
N GLY A 77 -6.93 23.68 -10.04
CA GLY A 77 -8.33 24.10 -9.98
C GLY A 77 -9.30 23.06 -9.41
N ALA A 78 -8.83 21.96 -8.83
CA ALA A 78 -9.71 21.01 -8.16
C ALA A 78 -10.25 21.61 -6.85
N ASP A 79 -11.57 21.50 -6.64
CA ASP A 79 -12.22 21.84 -5.36
C ASP A 79 -12.23 20.60 -4.46
N ILE A 80 -11.40 20.60 -3.43
CA ILE A 80 -11.30 19.51 -2.45
C ILE A 80 -11.90 19.98 -1.15
N ARG A 81 -13.02 19.41 -0.77
CA ARG A 81 -13.77 19.72 0.46
C ARG A 81 -13.57 18.63 1.51
N GLN A 82 -13.10 19.03 2.66
CA GLN A 82 -12.93 18.17 3.83
C GLN A 82 -14.11 18.33 4.79
N GLY A 83 -14.42 17.30 5.56
CA GLY A 83 -15.52 17.31 6.51
C GLY A 83 -16.91 17.32 5.85
N VAL A 84 -17.00 16.99 4.57
CA VAL A 84 -18.25 16.87 3.83
C VAL A 84 -18.53 15.42 3.53
N GLU A 85 -19.56 14.89 4.17
CA GLU A 85 -19.99 13.50 3.99
C GLU A 85 -21.00 13.40 2.85
N VAL A 86 -20.82 12.39 1.98
CA VAL A 86 -21.80 12.02 0.96
C VAL A 86 -22.90 11.19 1.61
N THR A 87 -24.12 11.72 1.63
CA THR A 87 -25.27 11.09 2.30
C THR A 87 -26.13 10.27 1.34
N ASP A 88 -26.29 10.72 0.09
CA ASP A 88 -27.13 10.03 -0.89
C ASP A 88 -26.83 10.50 -2.34
N PHE A 89 -27.60 9.99 -3.29
CA PHE A 89 -27.53 10.35 -4.72
C PHE A 89 -28.93 10.59 -5.28
N THR A 90 -29.08 11.62 -6.11
CA THR A 90 -30.28 11.80 -6.93
C THR A 90 -30.07 11.11 -8.25
N ILE A 91 -30.96 10.17 -8.57
CA ILE A 91 -30.92 9.41 -9.83
C ILE A 91 -32.14 9.79 -10.69
N HIS A 92 -31.90 10.14 -11.94
CA HIS A 92 -32.95 10.38 -12.92
C HIS A 92 -32.62 9.66 -14.23
N GLY A 93 -33.61 8.89 -14.76
CA GLY A 93 -33.38 8.13 -15.98
C GLY A 93 -32.24 7.13 -15.95
N GLY A 94 -31.94 6.54 -14.77
CA GLY A 94 -30.85 5.58 -14.58
C GLY A 94 -29.45 6.21 -14.50
N ARG A 95 -29.35 7.54 -14.36
CA ARG A 95 -28.10 8.29 -14.23
C ARG A 95 -28.09 9.12 -12.96
N ILE A 96 -26.95 9.18 -12.30
CA ILE A 96 -26.74 10.12 -11.19
C ILE A 96 -26.75 11.53 -11.79
N THR A 97 -27.57 12.42 -11.21
CA THR A 97 -27.63 13.84 -11.57
C THR A 97 -27.03 14.72 -10.48
N HIS A 98 -27.12 14.29 -9.23
CA HIS A 98 -26.55 15.02 -8.10
C HIS A 98 -25.99 14.07 -7.05
N VAL A 99 -25.00 14.57 -6.34
CA VAL A 99 -24.45 13.98 -5.10
C VAL A 99 -24.99 14.79 -3.92
N GLU A 100 -25.65 14.13 -2.98
CA GLU A 100 -26.19 14.75 -1.76
C GLU A 100 -25.18 14.64 -0.63
N THR A 101 -24.97 15.71 0.08
CA THR A 101 -23.94 15.79 1.13
C THR A 101 -24.42 16.57 2.35
N THR A 102 -23.69 16.49 3.44
CA THR A 102 -23.91 17.32 4.64
C THR A 102 -23.74 18.81 4.40
N ALA A 103 -23.07 19.22 3.32
CA ALA A 103 -22.85 20.61 2.95
C ALA A 103 -23.74 21.10 1.78
N GLY A 104 -24.71 20.27 1.37
CA GLY A 104 -25.64 20.59 0.28
C GLY A 104 -25.55 19.60 -0.86
N LYS A 105 -26.15 19.96 -1.98
CA LYS A 105 -26.33 19.12 -3.16
C LYS A 105 -25.46 19.62 -4.31
N TYR A 106 -24.74 18.71 -4.93
CA TYR A 106 -23.82 19.02 -6.04
C TYR A 106 -24.26 18.32 -7.31
N GLU A 107 -24.46 19.08 -8.36
CA GLU A 107 -24.72 18.55 -9.69
C GLU A 107 -23.46 17.90 -10.26
N ALA A 108 -23.57 16.70 -10.84
CA ALA A 108 -22.43 16.00 -11.43
C ALA A 108 -22.88 15.16 -12.63
N GLN A 109 -22.15 15.27 -13.74
CA GLN A 109 -22.35 14.44 -14.93
C GLN A 109 -21.68 13.07 -14.82
N ASN A 110 -20.56 13.01 -14.09
CA ASN A 110 -19.79 11.80 -13.82
C ASN A 110 -19.42 11.75 -12.34
N VAL A 111 -19.60 10.61 -11.72
CA VAL A 111 -19.25 10.38 -10.32
C VAL A 111 -18.26 9.22 -10.24
N ILE A 112 -17.13 9.44 -9.58
CA ILE A 112 -16.12 8.41 -9.33
C ILE A 112 -16.21 8.01 -7.86
N LEU A 113 -16.47 6.72 -7.62
CA LEU A 113 -16.48 6.14 -6.29
C LEU A 113 -15.05 5.72 -5.91
N ALA A 114 -14.40 6.52 -5.06
CA ALA A 114 -13.04 6.28 -4.56
C ALA A 114 -13.01 6.29 -3.02
N THR A 115 -14.00 5.66 -2.40
CA THR A 115 -14.31 5.75 -0.96
C THR A 115 -13.66 4.65 -0.11
N GLY A 116 -12.65 3.93 -0.67
CA GLY A 116 -11.87 2.95 0.09
C GLY A 116 -12.76 1.90 0.78
N MET A 117 -12.58 1.73 2.08
CA MET A 117 -13.31 0.75 2.88
C MET A 117 -14.84 0.99 2.95
N TRP A 118 -15.31 2.21 2.71
CA TRP A 118 -16.74 2.56 2.67
C TRP A 118 -17.41 2.36 1.29
N SER A 119 -16.65 1.87 0.31
CA SER A 119 -17.18 1.70 -1.06
C SER A 119 -18.37 0.75 -1.14
N ARG A 120 -18.43 -0.23 -0.24
CA ARG A 120 -19.55 -1.19 -0.17
C ARG A 120 -20.85 -0.51 0.25
N GLU A 121 -20.82 0.29 1.30
CA GLU A 121 -21.97 1.02 1.85
C GLU A 121 -22.47 2.09 0.86
N ILE A 122 -21.55 2.84 0.28
CA ILE A 122 -21.88 3.88 -0.70
C ILE A 122 -22.41 3.22 -2.00
N GLY A 123 -21.78 2.14 -2.46
CA GLY A 123 -22.25 1.41 -3.64
C GLY A 123 -23.65 0.84 -3.46
N ALA A 124 -23.99 0.37 -2.26
CA ALA A 124 -25.32 -0.16 -1.95
C ALA A 124 -26.44 0.88 -2.13
N LYS A 125 -26.19 2.17 -1.86
CA LYS A 125 -27.13 3.28 -2.13
C LYS A 125 -27.44 3.44 -3.61
N LEU A 126 -26.54 3.00 -4.49
CA LEU A 126 -26.68 3.02 -5.94
C LEU A 126 -27.16 1.68 -6.52
N GLY A 127 -27.47 0.69 -5.67
CA GLY A 127 -27.78 -0.66 -6.10
C GLY A 127 -26.59 -1.43 -6.69
N ILE A 128 -25.37 -0.94 -6.47
CA ILE A 128 -24.12 -1.55 -6.95
C ILE A 128 -23.52 -2.45 -5.86
N ARG A 129 -23.22 -3.69 -6.22
CA ARG A 129 -22.53 -4.62 -5.34
C ARG A 129 -21.01 -4.45 -5.49
N VAL A 130 -20.37 -3.78 -4.52
CA VAL A 130 -18.92 -3.67 -4.46
C VAL A 130 -18.38 -4.83 -3.60
N PRO A 131 -17.56 -5.74 -4.14
CA PRO A 131 -17.03 -6.89 -3.41
C PRO A 131 -15.81 -6.46 -2.58
N ALA A 132 -16.03 -5.58 -1.61
CA ALA A 132 -15.01 -5.11 -0.68
C ALA A 132 -15.46 -5.43 0.75
N CYS A 133 -14.51 -5.83 1.59
CA CYS A 133 -14.69 -6.03 3.02
C CYS A 133 -13.56 -5.32 3.75
N ALA A 134 -13.91 -4.55 4.77
CA ALA A 134 -12.91 -3.94 5.65
C ALA A 134 -12.39 -4.99 6.63
N VAL A 135 -11.08 -5.10 6.74
CA VAL A 135 -10.39 -5.98 7.68
C VAL A 135 -9.49 -5.12 8.56
N GLU A 136 -9.47 -5.37 9.86
CA GLU A 136 -8.53 -4.73 10.76
C GLU A 136 -7.11 -5.20 10.44
N HIS A 137 -6.18 -4.25 10.37
CA HIS A 137 -4.78 -4.52 10.12
C HIS A 137 -3.93 -3.77 11.14
N GLN A 138 -3.09 -4.51 11.88
CA GLN A 138 -2.31 -3.97 12.97
C GLN A 138 -0.82 -3.95 12.63
N TYR A 139 -0.13 -2.97 13.17
CA TYR A 139 1.31 -2.89 13.17
C TYR A 139 1.82 -2.35 14.50
N ILE A 140 3.07 -2.60 14.80
CA ILE A 140 3.77 -2.02 15.94
C ILE A 140 4.90 -1.11 15.44
N VAL A 141 5.26 -0.14 16.25
CA VAL A 141 6.47 0.67 16.08
C VAL A 141 7.38 0.34 17.24
N THR A 142 8.59 -0.11 16.93
CA THR A 142 9.58 -0.47 17.95
C THR A 142 10.15 0.77 18.62
N GLU A 143 10.82 0.58 19.73
CA GLU A 143 11.82 1.54 20.19
C GLU A 143 13.00 1.58 19.21
N SER A 144 13.92 2.52 19.41
CA SER A 144 15.13 2.58 18.58
C SER A 144 15.92 1.28 18.67
N THR A 145 16.28 0.73 17.52
CA THR A 145 17.12 -0.48 17.43
C THR A 145 18.60 -0.21 17.79
N GLY A 146 18.96 1.04 18.01
CA GLY A 146 20.35 1.46 18.20
C GLY A 146 21.19 1.48 16.90
N ASN A 147 20.57 1.19 15.75
CA ASN A 147 21.22 1.17 14.45
C ASN A 147 20.73 2.32 13.56
N GLU A 148 21.58 2.75 12.65
CA GLU A 148 21.19 3.69 11.57
C GLU A 148 20.48 2.91 10.46
N ILE A 149 19.15 2.77 10.58
CA ILE A 149 18.34 1.97 9.67
C ILE A 149 17.64 2.77 8.58
N GLY A 150 17.79 4.08 8.54
CA GLY A 150 17.09 4.95 7.59
C GLY A 150 17.37 4.64 6.11
N HIS A 151 18.45 3.92 5.81
CA HIS A 151 18.82 3.50 4.46
C HIS A 151 18.43 2.03 4.14
N TYR A 152 17.90 1.30 5.11
CA TYR A 152 17.49 -0.09 4.85
C TYR A 152 16.28 -0.12 3.92
N PRO A 153 16.22 -1.08 2.98
CA PRO A 153 15.03 -1.28 2.17
C PRO A 153 13.85 -1.70 3.05
N THR A 154 12.63 -1.51 2.57
CA THR A 154 11.49 -2.23 3.14
C THR A 154 11.70 -3.72 2.95
N LEU A 155 11.28 -4.52 3.92
CA LEU A 155 11.46 -5.96 3.88
C LEU A 155 10.11 -6.65 4.04
N ARG A 156 9.88 -7.70 3.25
CA ARG A 156 8.76 -8.63 3.38
C ARG A 156 9.25 -10.05 3.58
N ASP A 157 8.66 -10.74 4.55
CA ASP A 157 8.80 -12.18 4.73
C ASP A 157 7.44 -12.85 4.46
N PRO A 158 7.21 -13.37 3.24
CA PRO A 158 5.93 -13.95 2.87
C PRO A 158 5.62 -15.26 3.60
N GLU A 159 6.64 -15.97 4.09
CA GLU A 159 6.43 -17.23 4.84
C GLU A 159 5.89 -16.96 6.25
N ARG A 160 6.29 -15.82 6.85
CA ARG A 160 5.86 -15.41 8.19
C ARG A 160 4.76 -14.37 8.15
N LEU A 161 4.29 -14.00 6.95
CA LEU A 161 3.23 -13.00 6.74
C LEU A 161 3.55 -11.69 7.45
N VAL A 162 4.80 -11.22 7.38
CA VAL A 162 5.26 -10.02 8.07
C VAL A 162 6.04 -9.09 7.15
N TYR A 163 5.93 -7.79 7.42
CA TYR A 163 6.75 -6.78 6.78
C TYR A 163 7.46 -5.88 7.80
N TYR A 164 8.56 -5.30 7.36
CA TYR A 164 9.35 -4.35 8.12
C TYR A 164 9.59 -3.10 7.28
N LYS A 165 9.43 -1.94 7.88
CA LYS A 165 9.72 -0.65 7.26
C LYS A 165 10.57 0.19 8.21
N PRO A 166 11.68 0.78 7.75
CA PRO A 166 12.40 1.77 8.54
C PRO A 166 11.52 2.96 8.92
N ASP A 167 11.71 3.48 10.12
CA ASP A 167 11.04 4.67 10.63
C ASP A 167 12.08 5.63 11.24
N VAL A 168 11.69 6.85 11.46
CA VAL A 168 12.57 7.88 12.01
C VAL A 168 13.10 7.50 13.40
N GLY A 169 14.30 7.94 13.73
CA GLY A 169 14.92 7.68 15.03
C GLY A 169 15.42 6.25 15.23
N GLY A 170 15.72 5.53 14.15
CA GLY A 170 16.25 4.15 14.22
C GLY A 170 15.21 3.10 14.63
N ARG A 171 13.92 3.39 14.47
CA ARG A 171 12.80 2.50 14.78
C ARG A 171 12.38 1.69 13.56
N LEU A 172 11.68 0.58 13.79
CA LEU A 172 11.02 -0.21 12.75
C LEU A 172 9.50 -0.19 12.93
N VAL A 173 8.79 -0.01 11.85
CA VAL A 173 7.39 -0.40 11.74
C VAL A 173 7.35 -1.86 11.35
N ILE A 174 6.67 -2.68 12.12
CA ILE A 174 6.51 -4.12 11.89
C ILE A 174 5.01 -4.41 11.83
N GLY A 175 4.53 -4.92 10.71
CA GLY A 175 3.13 -5.31 10.54
C GLY A 175 3.02 -6.74 10.05
N GLY A 176 1.91 -7.39 10.41
CA GLY A 176 1.53 -8.70 9.91
C GLY A 176 0.55 -8.60 8.75
N TYR A 177 0.31 -9.73 8.11
CA TYR A 177 -0.81 -9.92 7.18
C TYR A 177 -1.70 -11.01 7.77
N GLU A 178 -2.99 -10.76 7.82
CA GLU A 178 -3.98 -11.75 8.23
C GLU A 178 -4.12 -12.81 7.14
N GLU A 179 -4.26 -14.06 7.54
CA GLU A 179 -4.68 -15.13 6.63
C GLU A 179 -6.16 -14.90 6.26
N GLY A 180 -6.45 -14.89 4.96
CA GLY A 180 -7.79 -14.66 4.42
C GLY A 180 -8.70 -15.90 4.51
#